data_ef54299b43f44fee85c0c9b2c8a03a8a
#
_entry.id   ef54299b43f44fee85c0c9b2c8a03a8a
#
_cell.length_a   1.000
_cell.length_b   1.000
_cell.length_c   1.000
_cell.angle_alpha   90.00
_cell.angle_beta   90.00
_cell.angle_gamma   90.00
#
_symmetry.space_group_name_H-M   'P 1'
#
loop_
_entity.id
_entity.type
_entity.pdbx_description
1 polymer ?
#
loop_
_entity_poly.entity_id
_entity_poly.type
_entity_poly.pdbx_seq_one_letter_code
_entity_poly.pdbx_strand_id
1 'polypeptide(L)'
;MEKKVTMQDIATRLNISKNSVSQALSGKPGVSEETRKLIQDTADELGYSYSTIRTQKQVEEKTIKTIGLIASDLAFSLTGFFGEIYLSIQKELKAKDINFLIESIDQHSVENLIMPTLLTNQEIDGLLILSHINTDYTAKVIKSGIPTVLIDHHEPFLHADSILTNNRFAAFTAVEHLIKLGHKEISFVGDVDISPSYQERLEGYFLALKKYGIKHDEDLLLNHAKEEQAHIITLLDQFSKQPTAYFCVNDGLGFLVQTELQRRGFNVPDDVSVCSFDNGQLSQIATPKMTTMDIDLNFFGKKAVEQLCWRIENKDEPIHEILLPTRLVIRESTGELGK
;
A
#
# COMPACT_ATOMS: atom_id res chain seq x y z
N MET A 1 -53.05 -32.60 8.87
CA MET A 1 -52.22 -31.38 8.74
C MET A 1 -52.06 -30.80 10.13
N GLU A 2 -50.89 -30.93 10.74
CA GLU A 2 -50.60 -30.32 12.03
C GLU A 2 -50.58 -28.80 11.86
N LYS A 3 -51.33 -28.11 12.74
CA LYS A 3 -51.43 -26.64 12.69
C LYS A 3 -50.11 -26.02 13.13
N LYS A 4 -49.40 -25.40 12.23
CA LYS A 4 -48.09 -24.77 12.50
C LYS A 4 -48.29 -23.65 13.54
N VAL A 5 -47.60 -23.74 14.68
CA VAL A 5 -47.62 -22.73 15.75
C VAL A 5 -47.11 -21.39 15.26
N THR A 6 -47.75 -20.31 15.67
CA THR A 6 -47.39 -18.92 15.22
C THR A 6 -47.04 -18.03 16.42
N MET A 7 -46.42 -16.90 16.18
CA MET A 7 -46.18 -15.88 17.24
C MET A 7 -47.46 -15.39 17.90
N GLN A 8 -48.60 -15.47 17.20
CA GLN A 8 -49.91 -15.12 17.75
C GLN A 8 -50.37 -16.15 18.80
N ASP A 9 -50.06 -17.42 18.62
CA ASP A 9 -50.38 -18.46 19.60
C ASP A 9 -49.59 -18.26 20.88
N ILE A 10 -48.32 -17.89 20.81
CA ILE A 10 -47.48 -17.53 21.97
C ILE A 10 -48.04 -16.28 22.68
N ALA A 11 -48.36 -15.24 21.91
CA ALA A 11 -48.92 -13.98 22.42
C ALA A 11 -50.23 -14.23 23.18
N THR A 12 -51.13 -15.09 22.64
CA THR A 12 -52.42 -15.46 23.25
C THR A 12 -52.20 -16.26 24.54
N ARG A 13 -51.24 -17.20 24.55
CA ARG A 13 -50.97 -18.04 25.74
C ARG A 13 -50.42 -17.24 26.91
N LEU A 14 -49.61 -16.22 26.63
CA LEU A 14 -49.01 -15.36 27.65
C LEU A 14 -49.79 -14.08 27.94
N ASN A 15 -50.91 -13.86 27.24
CA ASN A 15 -51.74 -12.65 27.32
C ASN A 15 -50.95 -11.34 27.12
N ILE A 16 -50.07 -11.33 26.13
CA ILE A 16 -49.22 -10.20 25.73
C ILE A 16 -49.41 -9.86 24.25
N SER A 17 -48.86 -8.71 23.81
CA SER A 17 -48.98 -8.34 22.42
C SER A 17 -48.07 -9.19 21.52
N LYS A 18 -48.51 -9.48 20.29
CA LYS A 18 -47.67 -10.11 19.25
C LYS A 18 -46.37 -9.33 19.02
N ASN A 19 -46.40 -7.99 19.20
CA ASN A 19 -45.22 -7.14 19.05
C ASN A 19 -44.20 -7.40 20.16
N SER A 20 -44.67 -7.61 21.41
CA SER A 20 -43.81 -7.99 22.55
C SER A 20 -43.15 -9.36 22.31
N VAL A 21 -43.89 -10.34 21.78
CA VAL A 21 -43.32 -11.63 21.39
C VAL A 21 -42.26 -11.46 20.30
N SER A 22 -42.53 -10.67 19.26
CA SER A 22 -41.61 -10.40 18.19
C SER A 22 -40.35 -9.69 18.68
N GLN A 23 -40.49 -8.70 19.59
CA GLN A 23 -39.33 -7.98 20.17
C GLN A 23 -38.50 -8.91 21.07
N ALA A 24 -39.13 -9.71 21.91
CA ALA A 24 -38.42 -10.65 22.77
C ALA A 24 -37.63 -11.68 21.95
N LEU A 25 -38.29 -12.32 20.98
CA LEU A 25 -37.69 -13.34 20.13
C LEU A 25 -36.65 -12.76 19.16
N SER A 26 -36.71 -11.47 18.82
CA SER A 26 -35.70 -10.78 17.96
C SER A 26 -34.57 -10.06 18.72
N GLY A 27 -34.50 -10.21 20.06
CA GLY A 27 -33.46 -9.58 20.86
C GLY A 27 -33.53 -8.04 20.95
N LYS A 28 -34.63 -7.41 20.50
CA LYS A 28 -34.78 -5.95 20.51
C LYS A 28 -35.05 -5.43 21.94
N PRO A 29 -34.62 -4.19 22.27
CA PRO A 29 -34.97 -3.54 23.54
C PRO A 29 -36.49 -3.27 23.62
N GLY A 30 -37.01 -3.19 24.84
CA GLY A 30 -38.46 -2.94 25.10
C GLY A 30 -39.19 -4.06 25.78
N VAL A 31 -38.53 -5.17 26.12
CA VAL A 31 -39.04 -6.30 26.90
C VAL A 31 -38.03 -6.63 27.99
N SER A 32 -38.50 -6.82 29.25
CA SER A 32 -37.62 -7.21 30.36
C SER A 32 -37.01 -8.60 30.16
N GLU A 33 -35.86 -8.87 30.77
CA GLU A 33 -35.17 -10.18 30.67
C GLU A 33 -36.06 -11.34 31.17
N GLU A 34 -36.83 -11.13 32.24
CA GLU A 34 -37.75 -12.14 32.77
C GLU A 34 -38.86 -12.45 31.76
N THR A 35 -39.45 -11.41 31.14
CA THR A 35 -40.48 -11.58 30.11
C THR A 35 -39.90 -12.21 28.85
N ARG A 36 -38.65 -11.88 28.48
CA ARG A 36 -37.94 -12.47 27.34
C ARG A 36 -37.77 -13.97 27.54
N LYS A 37 -37.31 -14.38 28.73
CA LYS A 37 -37.11 -15.79 29.07
C LYS A 37 -38.44 -16.55 29.05
N LEU A 38 -39.51 -16.00 29.65
CA LEU A 38 -40.84 -16.61 29.66
C LEU A 38 -41.38 -16.82 28.23
N ILE A 39 -41.13 -15.86 27.31
CA ILE A 39 -41.56 -15.98 25.91
C ILE A 39 -40.77 -17.08 25.20
N GLN A 40 -39.46 -17.20 25.47
CA GLN A 40 -38.59 -18.23 24.88
C GLN A 40 -39.03 -19.64 25.37
N ASP A 41 -39.17 -19.81 26.66
CA ASP A 41 -39.62 -21.09 27.26
C ASP A 41 -41.00 -21.53 26.70
N THR A 42 -41.95 -20.59 26.56
CA THR A 42 -43.28 -20.86 25.98
C THR A 42 -43.20 -21.18 24.48
N ALA A 43 -42.30 -20.56 23.73
CA ALA A 43 -42.08 -20.85 22.32
C ALA A 43 -41.55 -22.29 22.13
N ASP A 44 -40.63 -22.71 22.99
CA ASP A 44 -40.05 -24.06 22.98
C ASP A 44 -41.12 -25.10 23.37
N GLU A 45 -41.92 -24.84 24.42
CA GLU A 45 -43.05 -25.73 24.86
C GLU A 45 -44.10 -25.94 23.77
N LEU A 46 -44.41 -24.89 22.99
CA LEU A 46 -45.41 -24.97 21.93
C LEU A 46 -44.83 -25.57 20.63
N GLY A 47 -43.52 -25.86 20.57
CA GLY A 47 -42.85 -26.32 19.37
C GLY A 47 -42.83 -25.25 18.29
N TYR A 48 -42.84 -23.95 18.67
CA TYR A 48 -42.67 -22.85 17.75
C TYR A 48 -41.26 -22.86 17.26
N SER A 49 -41.03 -23.38 16.05
CA SER A 49 -39.73 -23.22 15.36
C SER A 49 -39.48 -21.74 15.12
N TYR A 50 -39.00 -21.08 16.12
CA TYR A 50 -38.30 -19.83 15.98
C TYR A 50 -37.01 -20.13 15.19
N SER A 51 -37.14 -20.07 13.86
CA SER A 51 -35.95 -19.90 13.09
C SER A 51 -35.36 -18.58 13.57
N THR A 52 -34.32 -18.68 14.35
CA THR A 52 -33.33 -17.65 14.59
C THR A 52 -32.77 -17.14 13.24
N ILE A 53 -33.69 -16.65 12.38
CA ILE A 53 -33.38 -15.97 11.13
C ILE A 53 -32.61 -14.66 11.44
N ARG A 54 -32.19 -14.44 12.68
CA ARG A 54 -31.41 -13.27 13.07
C ARG A 54 -30.31 -13.49 14.10
N THR A 55 -30.07 -14.75 14.53
CA THR A 55 -28.88 -15.06 15.33
C THR A 55 -27.99 -16.12 14.68
N GLN A 56 -28.31 -16.46 13.45
CA GLN A 56 -27.48 -17.06 12.45
C GLN A 56 -27.79 -16.36 11.10
N LYS A 57 -27.53 -15.08 10.98
CA LYS A 57 -26.30 -14.76 10.31
C LYS A 57 -25.21 -15.32 11.23
N GLN A 58 -24.99 -16.60 11.26
CA GLN A 58 -23.67 -17.06 10.87
C GLN A 58 -23.39 -16.20 9.64
N VAL A 59 -22.61 -15.14 9.81
CA VAL A 59 -21.57 -14.84 8.89
C VAL A 59 -20.97 -16.23 8.71
N GLU A 60 -21.35 -16.97 7.65
CA GLU A 60 -20.43 -17.92 7.07
C GLU A 60 -19.22 -17.02 6.97
N GLU A 61 -18.26 -17.20 7.88
CA GLU A 61 -16.95 -16.62 7.75
C GLU A 61 -16.56 -17.10 6.37
N LYS A 62 -16.70 -16.21 5.40
CA LYS A 62 -16.41 -16.55 4.01
C LYS A 62 -14.94 -16.87 4.05
N THR A 63 -14.63 -18.17 4.19
CA THR A 63 -13.26 -18.63 4.33
C THR A 63 -12.54 -18.16 3.09
N ILE A 64 -11.68 -17.18 3.24
CA ILE A 64 -10.86 -16.67 2.13
C ILE A 64 -9.99 -17.82 1.68
N LYS A 65 -10.14 -18.25 0.44
CA LYS A 65 -9.44 -19.43 -0.10
C LYS A 65 -8.33 -19.06 -1.06
N THR A 66 -8.53 -18.00 -1.84
CA THR A 66 -7.61 -17.67 -2.93
C THR A 66 -7.50 -16.16 -3.09
N ILE A 67 -6.27 -15.66 -3.06
CA ILE A 67 -5.93 -14.27 -3.32
C ILE A 67 -5.14 -14.19 -4.63
N GLY A 68 -5.51 -13.25 -5.48
CA GLY A 68 -4.78 -12.89 -6.69
C GLY A 68 -3.81 -11.74 -6.46
N LEU A 69 -2.71 -11.73 -7.20
CA LEU A 69 -1.83 -10.57 -7.33
C LEU A 69 -1.58 -10.32 -8.82
N ILE A 70 -1.78 -9.07 -9.23
CA ILE A 70 -1.37 -8.61 -10.55
C ILE A 70 -0.33 -7.50 -10.44
N ALA A 71 0.58 -7.47 -11.39
CA ALA A 71 1.57 -6.41 -11.56
C ALA A 71 1.97 -6.31 -13.03
N SER A 72 2.58 -5.18 -13.44
CA SER A 72 3.16 -5.08 -14.77
C SER A 72 4.40 -5.96 -14.92
N ASP A 73 4.74 -6.35 -16.16
CA ASP A 73 5.98 -7.08 -16.47
C ASP A 73 7.22 -6.34 -15.92
N LEU A 74 7.21 -5.00 -15.99
CA LEU A 74 8.28 -4.17 -15.45
C LEU A 74 8.42 -4.35 -13.93
N ALA A 75 7.33 -4.32 -13.17
CA ALA A 75 7.36 -4.49 -11.72
C ALA A 75 7.90 -5.86 -11.32
N PHE A 76 7.55 -6.93 -12.04
CA PHE A 76 8.12 -8.27 -11.82
C PHE A 76 9.60 -8.37 -12.19
N SER A 77 10.10 -7.54 -13.11
CA SER A 77 11.54 -7.50 -13.45
C SER A 77 12.38 -6.82 -12.36
N LEU A 78 11.79 -5.94 -11.56
CA LEU A 78 12.44 -5.22 -10.45
C LEU A 78 12.47 -6.09 -9.17
N THR A 79 13.31 -7.10 -9.16
CA THR A 79 13.36 -8.16 -8.13
C THR A 79 13.74 -7.67 -6.73
N GLY A 80 14.37 -6.50 -6.59
CA GLY A 80 14.76 -5.93 -5.30
C GLY A 80 13.54 -5.52 -4.47
N PHE A 81 12.94 -4.38 -4.80
CA PHE A 81 11.84 -3.79 -4.03
C PHE A 81 10.55 -4.62 -4.11
N PHE A 82 10.03 -4.83 -5.30
CA PHE A 82 8.76 -5.54 -5.49
C PHE A 82 8.87 -7.04 -5.21
N GLY A 83 10.04 -7.63 -5.46
CA GLY A 83 10.29 -9.04 -5.16
C GLY A 83 10.21 -9.34 -3.65
N GLU A 84 10.74 -8.47 -2.80
CA GLU A 84 10.65 -8.65 -1.34
C GLU A 84 9.21 -8.49 -0.83
N ILE A 85 8.45 -7.52 -1.34
CA ILE A 85 7.02 -7.36 -1.03
C ILE A 85 6.25 -8.63 -1.43
N TYR A 86 6.48 -9.13 -2.64
CA TYR A 86 5.89 -10.36 -3.14
C TYR A 86 6.16 -11.56 -2.22
N LEU A 87 7.42 -11.77 -1.83
CA LEU A 87 7.80 -12.86 -0.94
C LEU A 87 7.15 -12.74 0.43
N SER A 88 7.01 -11.52 0.94
CA SER A 88 6.30 -11.25 2.19
C SER A 88 4.80 -11.60 2.07
N ILE A 89 4.14 -11.19 0.99
CA ILE A 89 2.73 -11.54 0.71
C ILE A 89 2.57 -13.06 0.67
N GLN A 90 3.42 -13.76 -0.09
CA GLN A 90 3.38 -15.22 -0.21
C GLN A 90 3.51 -15.91 1.15
N LYS A 91 4.44 -15.44 2.00
CA LYS A 91 4.66 -15.95 3.35
C LYS A 91 3.42 -15.77 4.23
N GLU A 92 2.81 -14.59 4.21
CA GLU A 92 1.62 -14.28 5.02
C GLU A 92 0.40 -15.10 4.57
N LEU A 93 0.17 -15.24 3.26
CA LEU A 93 -0.93 -16.04 2.73
C LEU A 93 -0.75 -17.53 3.04
N LYS A 94 0.48 -18.04 2.91
CA LYS A 94 0.81 -19.43 3.30
C LYS A 94 0.56 -19.70 4.78
N ALA A 95 0.88 -18.74 5.66
CA ALA A 95 0.62 -18.88 7.11
C ALA A 95 -0.87 -18.93 7.45
N LYS A 96 -1.73 -18.43 6.57
CA LYS A 96 -3.20 -18.41 6.70
C LYS A 96 -3.89 -19.55 5.93
N ASP A 97 -3.14 -20.44 5.28
CA ASP A 97 -3.64 -21.51 4.39
C ASP A 97 -4.49 -20.96 3.22
N ILE A 98 -4.07 -19.82 2.66
CA ILE A 98 -4.72 -19.15 1.53
C ILE A 98 -3.90 -19.42 0.26
N ASN A 99 -4.55 -19.85 -0.81
CA ASN A 99 -3.93 -20.03 -2.13
C ASN A 99 -3.53 -18.66 -2.71
N PHE A 100 -2.39 -18.62 -3.38
CA PHE A 100 -1.86 -17.42 -3.99
C PHE A 100 -1.69 -17.61 -5.49
N LEU A 101 -2.38 -16.83 -6.29
CA LEU A 101 -2.31 -16.82 -7.75
C LEU A 101 -1.69 -15.49 -8.22
N ILE A 102 -0.89 -15.55 -9.28
CA ILE A 102 -0.16 -14.40 -9.81
C ILE A 102 -0.35 -14.33 -11.31
N GLU A 103 -0.60 -13.13 -11.80
CA GLU A 103 -0.67 -12.87 -13.23
C GLU A 103 0.11 -11.58 -13.57
N SER A 104 1.01 -11.68 -14.54
CA SER A 104 1.69 -10.51 -15.11
C SER A 104 0.83 -9.86 -16.16
N ILE A 105 0.79 -8.53 -16.17
CA ILE A 105 -0.02 -7.74 -17.11
C ILE A 105 0.94 -7.08 -18.10
N ASP A 106 0.84 -7.53 -19.35
CA ASP A 106 1.64 -7.00 -20.45
C ASP A 106 1.08 -5.67 -21.00
N GLN A 107 1.91 -4.95 -21.74
CA GLN A 107 1.54 -3.67 -22.35
C GLN A 107 0.31 -3.78 -23.28
N HIS A 108 0.18 -4.89 -24.04
CA HIS A 108 -0.96 -5.12 -24.91
C HIS A 108 -2.27 -5.20 -24.13
N SER A 109 -2.28 -5.91 -23.01
CA SER A 109 -3.44 -6.03 -22.11
C SER A 109 -3.83 -4.69 -21.51
N VAL A 110 -2.84 -3.87 -21.12
CA VAL A 110 -3.08 -2.51 -20.60
C VAL A 110 -3.71 -1.62 -21.67
N GLU A 111 -3.13 -1.54 -22.87
CA GLU A 111 -3.61 -0.68 -23.97
C GLU A 111 -5.00 -1.05 -24.45
N ASN A 112 -5.33 -2.34 -24.49
CA ASN A 112 -6.63 -2.84 -24.94
C ASN A 112 -7.61 -3.10 -23.79
N LEU A 113 -7.23 -2.77 -22.56
CA LEU A 113 -8.04 -2.98 -21.36
C LEU A 113 -8.53 -4.44 -21.24
N ILE A 114 -7.66 -5.42 -21.52
CA ILE A 114 -7.97 -6.85 -21.41
C ILE A 114 -7.95 -7.24 -19.93
N MET A 115 -9.05 -7.76 -19.42
CA MET A 115 -9.16 -8.14 -18.01
C MET A 115 -8.24 -9.33 -17.68
N PRO A 116 -7.64 -9.35 -16.46
CA PRO A 116 -6.86 -10.49 -15.99
C PRO A 116 -7.67 -11.79 -16.01
N THR A 117 -7.02 -12.91 -16.34
CA THR A 117 -7.67 -14.23 -16.36
C THR A 117 -8.13 -14.65 -14.97
N LEU A 118 -7.41 -14.23 -13.92
CA LEU A 118 -7.80 -14.41 -12.50
C LEU A 118 -9.19 -13.85 -12.19
N LEU A 119 -9.59 -12.76 -12.86
CA LEU A 119 -10.90 -12.13 -12.68
C LEU A 119 -11.97 -12.77 -13.57
N THR A 120 -11.64 -13.13 -14.81
CA THR A 120 -12.61 -13.67 -15.75
C THR A 120 -13.07 -15.06 -15.35
N ASN A 121 -12.20 -15.86 -14.74
CA ASN A 121 -12.51 -17.21 -14.27
C ASN A 121 -13.14 -17.21 -12.86
N GLN A 122 -13.22 -16.08 -12.17
CA GLN A 122 -13.74 -15.94 -10.80
C GLN A 122 -13.04 -16.87 -9.80
N GLU A 123 -11.73 -17.04 -9.95
CA GLU A 123 -10.93 -17.96 -9.14
C GLU A 123 -10.42 -17.36 -7.82
N ILE A 124 -10.67 -16.06 -7.57
CA ILE A 124 -10.12 -15.33 -6.43
C ILE A 124 -11.18 -14.66 -5.57
N ASP A 125 -10.92 -14.57 -4.27
CA ASP A 125 -11.75 -13.88 -3.28
C ASP A 125 -11.39 -12.39 -3.12
N GLY A 126 -10.14 -12.04 -3.46
CA GLY A 126 -9.62 -10.68 -3.40
C GLY A 126 -8.38 -10.52 -4.27
N LEU A 127 -8.03 -9.28 -4.57
CA LEU A 127 -6.96 -8.92 -5.49
C LEU A 127 -6.00 -7.92 -4.86
N LEU A 128 -4.71 -8.17 -5.00
CA LEU A 128 -3.63 -7.23 -4.78
C LEU A 128 -3.14 -6.69 -6.13
N ILE A 129 -2.97 -5.38 -6.25
CA ILE A 129 -2.35 -4.75 -7.43
C ILE A 129 -1.03 -4.15 -6.97
N LEU A 130 0.07 -4.68 -7.46
CA LEU A 130 1.42 -4.30 -7.06
C LEU A 130 1.99 -3.28 -8.04
N SER A 131 2.39 -2.10 -7.53
CA SER A 131 2.94 -1.01 -8.31
C SER A 131 1.94 -0.36 -9.27
N HIS A 132 2.39 0.69 -9.96
CA HIS A 132 1.61 1.37 -10.98
C HIS A 132 1.51 0.52 -12.26
N ILE A 133 0.29 0.29 -12.73
CA ILE A 133 0.06 -0.28 -14.07
C ILE A 133 -0.34 0.85 -15.02
N ASN A 134 -1.59 1.25 -14.98
CA ASN A 134 -2.18 2.38 -15.70
C ASN A 134 -3.50 2.70 -15.01
N THR A 135 -3.84 3.97 -14.87
CA THR A 135 -5.02 4.40 -14.11
C THR A 135 -6.32 3.86 -14.72
N ASP A 136 -6.48 3.93 -16.05
CA ASP A 136 -7.71 3.45 -16.72
C ASP A 136 -7.87 1.93 -16.60
N TYR A 137 -6.76 1.20 -16.78
CA TYR A 137 -6.73 -0.26 -16.60
C TYR A 137 -7.09 -0.64 -15.18
N THR A 138 -6.40 -0.04 -14.20
CA THR A 138 -6.63 -0.28 -12.77
C THR A 138 -8.07 0.07 -12.37
N ALA A 139 -8.61 1.20 -12.83
CA ALA A 139 -10.02 1.57 -12.60
C ALA A 139 -10.99 0.54 -13.16
N LYS A 140 -10.70 -0.03 -14.34
CA LYS A 140 -11.52 -1.10 -14.93
C LYS A 140 -11.47 -2.38 -14.10
N VAL A 141 -10.29 -2.75 -13.60
CA VAL A 141 -10.11 -3.91 -12.70
C VAL A 141 -10.91 -3.72 -11.41
N ILE A 142 -10.80 -2.55 -10.76
CA ILE A 142 -11.55 -2.24 -9.52
C ILE A 142 -13.07 -2.29 -9.76
N LYS A 143 -13.55 -1.84 -10.92
CA LYS A 143 -14.98 -1.89 -11.31
C LYS A 143 -15.52 -3.33 -11.44
N SER A 144 -14.68 -4.35 -11.46
CA SER A 144 -15.13 -5.75 -11.41
C SER A 144 -15.87 -6.09 -10.11
N GLY A 145 -15.69 -5.28 -9.06
CA GLY A 145 -16.33 -5.47 -7.75
C GLY A 145 -15.61 -6.47 -6.84
N ILE A 146 -14.48 -7.04 -7.26
CA ILE A 146 -13.64 -7.86 -6.39
C ILE A 146 -12.93 -6.95 -5.38
N PRO A 147 -12.93 -7.30 -4.07
CA PRO A 147 -12.16 -6.58 -3.07
C PRO A 147 -10.71 -6.42 -3.50
N THR A 148 -10.25 -5.17 -3.59
CA THR A 148 -8.94 -4.84 -4.16
C THR A 148 -8.15 -3.95 -3.20
N VAL A 149 -6.84 -4.21 -3.08
CA VAL A 149 -5.88 -3.35 -2.38
C VAL A 149 -4.74 -3.02 -3.33
N LEU A 150 -4.43 -1.74 -3.44
CA LEU A 150 -3.30 -1.21 -4.20
C LEU A 150 -2.05 -1.22 -3.31
N ILE A 151 -0.90 -1.57 -3.86
CA ILE A 151 0.38 -1.63 -3.18
C ILE A 151 1.36 -0.69 -3.87
N ASP A 152 1.87 0.29 -3.13
CA ASP A 152 2.80 1.35 -3.59
C ASP A 152 2.22 2.15 -4.77
N HIS A 153 0.90 2.28 -4.81
CA HIS A 153 0.19 3.06 -5.82
C HIS A 153 -1.12 3.60 -5.27
N HIS A 154 -1.47 4.81 -5.64
CA HIS A 154 -2.76 5.45 -5.44
C HIS A 154 -3.00 6.53 -6.50
N GLU A 155 -4.25 6.83 -6.75
CA GLU A 155 -4.69 7.90 -7.64
C GLU A 155 -6.07 8.42 -7.17
N PRO A 156 -6.37 9.72 -7.31
CA PRO A 156 -7.59 10.32 -6.77
C PRO A 156 -8.89 9.67 -7.24
N PHE A 157 -8.88 9.00 -8.40
CA PHE A 157 -10.06 8.38 -9.01
C PHE A 157 -10.13 6.87 -8.83
N LEU A 158 -9.18 6.26 -8.12
CA LEU A 158 -9.17 4.84 -7.81
C LEU A 158 -9.83 4.60 -6.45
N HIS A 159 -11.00 3.98 -6.45
CA HIS A 159 -11.76 3.68 -5.25
C HIS A 159 -11.40 2.30 -4.70
N ALA A 160 -10.18 2.14 -4.22
CA ALA A 160 -9.67 0.93 -3.55
C ALA A 160 -8.77 1.33 -2.38
N ASP A 161 -8.60 0.42 -1.42
CA ASP A 161 -7.64 0.62 -0.34
C ASP A 161 -6.22 0.64 -0.89
N SER A 162 -5.35 1.42 -0.24
CA SER A 162 -3.95 1.55 -0.66
C SER A 162 -3.01 1.39 0.53
N ILE A 163 -1.95 0.61 0.34
CA ILE A 163 -0.81 0.54 1.26
C ILE A 163 0.34 1.29 0.61
N LEU A 164 0.83 2.30 1.28
CA LEU A 164 1.77 3.28 0.73
C LEU A 164 2.93 3.51 1.67
N THR A 165 4.07 3.85 1.13
CA THR A 165 5.15 4.47 1.89
C THR A 165 4.81 5.93 2.19
N ASN A 166 5.16 6.43 3.36
CA ASN A 166 5.07 7.87 3.67
C ASN A 166 6.19 8.65 2.95
N ASN A 167 6.14 8.65 1.62
CA ASN A 167 7.18 9.16 0.73
C ASN A 167 7.52 10.63 1.01
N ARG A 168 6.51 11.48 1.20
CA ARG A 168 6.70 12.92 1.43
C ARG A 168 7.52 13.20 2.68
N PHE A 169 7.18 12.59 3.82
CA PHE A 169 7.94 12.83 5.05
C PHE A 169 9.24 12.03 5.10
N ALA A 170 9.35 10.92 4.38
CA ALA A 170 10.59 10.20 4.20
C ALA A 170 11.62 11.06 3.42
N ALA A 171 11.23 11.58 2.27
CA ALA A 171 12.08 12.47 1.46
C ALA A 171 12.45 13.76 2.22
N PHE A 172 11.47 14.34 2.95
CA PHE A 172 11.75 15.45 3.85
C PHE A 172 12.88 15.09 4.83
N THR A 173 12.83 13.92 5.46
CA THR A 173 13.84 13.47 6.46
C THR A 173 15.21 13.26 5.81
N ALA A 174 15.27 12.67 4.61
CA ALA A 174 16.50 12.49 3.86
C ALA A 174 17.16 13.83 3.49
N VAL A 175 16.38 14.77 2.96
CA VAL A 175 16.89 16.10 2.57
C VAL A 175 17.21 16.94 3.81
N GLU A 176 16.42 16.86 4.88
CA GLU A 176 16.75 17.51 6.16
C GLU A 176 18.11 17.04 6.71
N HIS A 177 18.42 15.74 6.58
CA HIS A 177 19.73 15.20 6.96
C HIS A 177 20.87 15.91 6.20
N LEU A 178 20.76 16.02 4.88
CA LEU A 178 21.74 16.72 4.06
C LEU A 178 21.87 18.20 4.46
N ILE A 179 20.76 18.89 4.72
CA ILE A 179 20.76 20.28 5.17
C ILE A 179 21.45 20.42 6.52
N LYS A 180 21.22 19.51 7.46
CA LYS A 180 21.88 19.50 8.78
C LYS A 180 23.40 19.25 8.70
N LEU A 181 23.88 18.60 7.65
CA LEU A 181 25.30 18.46 7.33
C LEU A 181 25.90 19.70 6.67
N GLY A 182 25.11 20.77 6.45
CA GLY A 182 25.55 22.04 5.91
C GLY A 182 25.28 22.25 4.42
N HIS A 183 24.75 21.25 3.72
CA HIS A 183 24.46 21.35 2.29
C HIS A 183 23.27 22.28 2.02
N LYS A 184 23.41 23.18 1.04
CA LYS A 184 22.35 24.07 0.55
C LYS A 184 22.09 23.92 -0.94
N GLU A 185 23.11 23.51 -1.70
CA GLU A 185 23.02 23.19 -3.11
C GLU A 185 22.82 21.67 -3.24
N ILE A 186 21.57 21.24 -3.11
CA ILE A 186 21.16 19.83 -3.10
C ILE A 186 20.40 19.57 -4.39
N SER A 187 20.88 18.67 -5.24
CA SER A 187 20.16 18.25 -6.44
C SER A 187 19.14 17.15 -6.12
N PHE A 188 17.94 17.27 -6.67
CA PHE A 188 16.95 16.19 -6.73
C PHE A 188 17.18 15.37 -8.00
N VAL A 189 17.17 14.03 -7.89
CA VAL A 189 17.35 13.12 -9.02
C VAL A 189 16.24 12.06 -9.03
N GLY A 190 15.37 12.11 -10.05
CA GLY A 190 14.27 11.16 -10.21
C GLY A 190 13.43 11.45 -11.45
N ASP A 191 12.68 10.49 -11.93
CA ASP A 191 11.67 10.70 -12.97
C ASP A 191 10.27 10.67 -12.32
N VAL A 192 9.72 11.86 -12.07
CA VAL A 192 8.46 12.03 -11.33
C VAL A 192 7.24 11.57 -12.12
N ASP A 193 7.36 11.37 -13.42
CA ASP A 193 6.27 10.92 -14.28
C ASP A 193 6.05 9.39 -14.22
N ILE A 194 7.04 8.66 -13.70
CA ILE A 194 6.97 7.19 -13.61
C ILE A 194 6.04 6.72 -12.50
N SER A 195 5.99 7.43 -11.35
CA SER A 195 5.27 6.96 -10.17
C SER A 195 4.82 8.11 -9.28
N PRO A 196 3.59 8.07 -8.75
CA PRO A 196 3.14 8.99 -7.69
C PRO A 196 4.09 9.05 -6.50
N SER A 197 4.74 7.93 -6.15
CA SER A 197 5.74 7.88 -5.07
C SER A 197 6.92 8.81 -5.31
N TYR A 198 7.39 8.94 -6.56
CA TYR A 198 8.50 9.84 -6.88
C TYR A 198 8.08 11.31 -6.86
N GLN A 199 6.85 11.61 -7.31
CA GLN A 199 6.27 12.96 -7.17
C GLN A 199 6.16 13.35 -5.68
N GLU A 200 5.70 12.46 -4.82
CA GLU A 200 5.63 12.71 -3.38
C GLU A 200 7.02 12.92 -2.74
N ARG A 201 8.06 12.20 -3.24
CA ARG A 201 9.44 12.40 -2.81
C ARG A 201 9.96 13.80 -3.21
N LEU A 202 9.59 14.29 -4.40
CA LEU A 202 9.88 15.68 -4.80
C LEU A 202 9.18 16.70 -3.91
N GLU A 203 7.91 16.47 -3.55
CA GLU A 203 7.19 17.35 -2.61
C GLU A 203 7.88 17.39 -1.24
N GLY A 204 8.37 16.24 -0.76
CA GLY A 204 9.13 16.13 0.49
C GLY A 204 10.45 16.92 0.44
N TYR A 205 11.14 16.86 -0.70
CA TYR A 205 12.33 17.67 -0.96
C TYR A 205 12.03 19.17 -0.85
N PHE A 206 10.98 19.67 -1.52
CA PHE A 206 10.60 21.08 -1.42
C PHE A 206 10.17 21.48 0.00
N LEU A 207 9.47 20.60 0.71
CA LEU A 207 9.10 20.87 2.12
C LEU A 207 10.31 21.05 3.01
N ALA A 208 11.37 20.26 2.83
CA ALA A 208 12.60 20.38 3.59
C ALA A 208 13.31 21.71 3.27
N LEU A 209 13.51 22.03 2.00
CA LEU A 209 14.11 23.31 1.60
C LEU A 209 13.34 24.50 2.17
N LYS A 210 12.00 24.48 2.06
CA LYS A 210 11.12 25.55 2.59
C LYS A 210 11.27 25.70 4.10
N LYS A 211 11.31 24.61 4.86
CA LYS A 211 11.45 24.64 6.33
C LYS A 211 12.73 25.36 6.75
N TYR A 212 13.82 25.15 6.01
CA TYR A 212 15.14 25.72 6.30
C TYR A 212 15.41 27.04 5.57
N GLY A 213 14.44 27.60 4.87
CA GLY A 213 14.56 28.88 4.16
C GLY A 213 15.54 28.83 2.98
N ILE A 214 15.79 27.64 2.42
CA ILE A 214 16.61 27.45 1.24
C ILE A 214 15.71 27.63 0.02
N LYS A 215 16.06 28.57 -0.87
CA LYS A 215 15.38 28.75 -2.13
C LYS A 215 15.76 27.59 -3.06
N HIS A 216 14.74 26.92 -3.62
CA HIS A 216 15.02 25.91 -4.64
C HIS A 216 15.57 26.58 -5.91
N ASP A 217 16.40 25.84 -6.62
CA ASP A 217 16.98 26.20 -7.91
C ASP A 217 16.52 25.17 -8.94
N GLU A 218 15.88 25.62 -10.01
CA GLU A 218 15.37 24.74 -11.07
C GLU A 218 16.50 23.97 -11.75
N ASP A 219 17.71 24.55 -11.83
CA ASP A 219 18.89 23.87 -12.40
C ASP A 219 19.33 22.66 -11.56
N LEU A 220 18.90 22.56 -10.30
CA LEU A 220 19.16 21.43 -9.41
C LEU A 220 18.09 20.33 -9.48
N LEU A 221 17.04 20.51 -10.28
CA LEU A 221 15.93 19.57 -10.41
C LEU A 221 16.12 18.66 -11.62
N LEU A 222 16.67 17.47 -11.41
CA LEU A 222 16.75 16.42 -12.43
C LEU A 222 15.52 15.51 -12.33
N ASN A 223 14.33 16.09 -12.54
CA ASN A 223 13.01 15.46 -12.28
C ASN A 223 12.50 14.55 -13.42
N HIS A 224 13.30 14.35 -14.47
CA HIS A 224 13.07 13.39 -15.56
C HIS A 224 14.25 12.41 -15.69
N ALA A 225 14.98 12.15 -14.59
CA ALA A 225 16.16 11.31 -14.57
C ALA A 225 15.79 9.82 -14.69
N LYS A 226 16.10 9.21 -15.84
CA LYS A 226 15.95 7.77 -16.06
C LYS A 226 17.08 6.99 -15.40
N GLU A 227 16.77 5.79 -14.92
CA GLU A 227 17.73 4.87 -14.33
C GLU A 227 18.60 4.18 -15.39
N GLU A 228 19.33 5.01 -16.15
CA GLU A 228 20.22 4.63 -17.25
C GLU A 228 21.53 5.39 -17.14
N GLN A 229 22.67 4.67 -17.16
CA GLN A 229 24.01 5.28 -17.01
C GLN A 229 24.26 6.42 -18.00
N ALA A 230 23.94 6.23 -19.28
CA ALA A 230 24.16 7.26 -20.31
C ALA A 230 23.32 8.52 -20.08
N HIS A 231 22.10 8.36 -19.55
CA HIS A 231 21.23 9.48 -19.23
C HIS A 231 21.75 10.26 -18.03
N ILE A 232 22.19 9.59 -16.97
CA ILE A 232 22.80 10.23 -15.79
C ILE A 232 24.06 11.01 -16.18
N ILE A 233 24.94 10.46 -17.02
CA ILE A 233 26.11 11.19 -17.55
C ILE A 233 25.67 12.51 -18.19
N THR A 234 24.68 12.46 -19.09
CA THR A 234 24.16 13.63 -19.80
C THR A 234 23.57 14.67 -18.86
N LEU A 235 22.82 14.25 -17.84
CA LEU A 235 22.24 15.16 -16.86
C LEU A 235 23.30 15.83 -15.99
N LEU A 236 24.31 15.09 -15.52
CA LEU A 236 25.38 15.67 -14.72
C LEU A 236 26.32 16.59 -15.54
N ASP A 237 26.38 16.45 -16.86
CA ASP A 237 27.13 17.36 -17.75
C ASP A 237 26.46 18.75 -17.87
N GLN A 238 25.20 18.89 -17.52
CA GLN A 238 24.47 20.16 -17.58
C GLN A 238 24.86 21.14 -16.45
N PHE A 239 25.43 20.63 -15.36
CA PHE A 239 25.80 21.49 -14.25
C PHE A 239 27.01 22.36 -14.56
N SER A 240 26.81 23.67 -14.57
CA SER A 240 27.92 24.66 -14.65
C SER A 240 28.70 24.71 -13.34
N LYS A 241 28.05 24.42 -12.21
CA LYS A 241 28.63 24.29 -10.88
C LYS A 241 28.12 23.03 -10.23
N GLN A 242 29.03 22.18 -9.77
CA GLN A 242 28.69 20.92 -9.10
C GLN A 242 27.85 21.17 -7.83
N PRO A 243 26.66 20.54 -7.68
CA PRO A 243 25.94 20.50 -6.41
C PRO A 243 26.78 19.84 -5.31
N THR A 244 26.59 20.27 -4.07
CA THR A 244 27.31 19.70 -2.92
C THR A 244 26.71 18.42 -2.39
N ALA A 245 25.43 18.15 -2.73
CA ALA A 245 24.75 16.91 -2.38
C ALA A 245 23.70 16.53 -3.41
N TYR A 246 23.36 15.25 -3.45
CA TYR A 246 22.31 14.66 -4.27
C TYR A 246 21.32 13.90 -3.40
N PHE A 247 20.02 14.14 -3.61
CA PHE A 247 18.93 13.29 -3.13
C PHE A 247 18.34 12.55 -4.32
N CYS A 248 18.55 11.23 -4.36
CA CYS A 248 18.06 10.34 -5.42
C CYS A 248 16.80 9.62 -4.94
N VAL A 249 15.78 9.55 -5.80
CA VAL A 249 14.48 8.97 -5.42
C VAL A 249 14.52 7.48 -5.13
N ASN A 250 15.54 6.75 -5.60
CA ASN A 250 15.77 5.34 -5.29
C ASN A 250 17.27 4.99 -5.24
N ASP A 251 17.58 3.79 -4.80
CA ASP A 251 18.98 3.31 -4.70
C ASP A 251 19.63 3.07 -6.08
N GLY A 252 18.84 2.77 -7.12
CA GLY A 252 19.35 2.60 -8.48
C GLY A 252 19.93 3.90 -9.03
N LEU A 253 19.16 4.97 -8.97
CA LEU A 253 19.65 6.31 -9.34
C LEU A 253 20.79 6.77 -8.42
N GLY A 254 20.69 6.52 -7.11
CA GLY A 254 21.76 6.84 -6.16
C GLY A 254 23.07 6.18 -6.53
N PHE A 255 23.04 4.90 -6.88
CA PHE A 255 24.21 4.14 -7.30
C PHE A 255 24.82 4.66 -8.61
N LEU A 256 23.98 4.98 -9.60
CA LEU A 256 24.44 5.53 -10.87
C LEU A 256 25.07 6.92 -10.70
N VAL A 257 24.45 7.80 -9.91
CA VAL A 257 24.96 9.14 -9.60
C VAL A 257 26.30 9.03 -8.86
N GLN A 258 26.36 8.23 -7.78
CA GLN A 258 27.60 8.06 -7.00
C GLN A 258 28.75 7.53 -7.86
N THR A 259 28.49 6.51 -8.67
CA THR A 259 29.48 5.91 -9.56
C THR A 259 29.98 6.93 -10.58
N GLU A 260 29.10 7.74 -11.17
CA GLU A 260 29.50 8.74 -12.16
C GLU A 260 30.28 9.88 -11.51
N LEU A 261 29.92 10.35 -10.31
CA LEU A 261 30.67 11.37 -9.57
C LEU A 261 32.10 10.89 -9.29
N GLN A 262 32.24 9.64 -8.83
CA GLN A 262 33.57 9.04 -8.58
C GLN A 262 34.37 8.90 -9.87
N ARG A 263 33.75 8.53 -11.00
CA ARG A 263 34.41 8.48 -12.32
C ARG A 263 34.94 9.85 -12.76
N ARG A 264 34.26 10.93 -12.34
CA ARG A 264 34.69 12.33 -12.57
C ARG A 264 35.76 12.81 -11.60
N GLY A 265 36.16 11.99 -10.64
CA GLY A 265 37.19 12.28 -9.65
C GLY A 265 36.70 12.92 -8.35
N PHE A 266 35.41 13.01 -8.13
CA PHE A 266 34.86 13.47 -6.84
C PHE A 266 34.92 12.37 -5.79
N ASN A 267 35.35 12.73 -4.58
CA ASN A 267 35.30 11.86 -3.43
C ASN A 267 33.90 11.94 -2.75
N VAL A 268 33.27 10.80 -2.57
CA VAL A 268 32.03 10.70 -1.79
C VAL A 268 32.40 10.11 -0.43
N PRO A 269 32.11 10.79 0.69
CA PRO A 269 31.30 12.01 0.85
C PRO A 269 32.07 13.33 0.87
N ASP A 270 33.44 13.34 0.81
CA ASP A 270 34.26 14.48 1.16
C ASP A 270 34.03 15.68 0.22
N ASP A 271 33.87 15.47 -1.09
CA ASP A 271 33.59 16.52 -2.07
C ASP A 271 32.08 16.68 -2.31
N VAL A 272 31.32 15.60 -2.22
CA VAL A 272 29.89 15.55 -2.54
C VAL A 272 29.17 14.43 -1.79
N SER A 273 28.01 14.73 -1.22
CA SER A 273 27.17 13.76 -0.52
C SER A 273 26.12 13.15 -1.44
N VAL A 274 25.82 11.86 -1.27
CA VAL A 274 24.72 11.16 -1.97
C VAL A 274 23.81 10.48 -0.96
N CYS A 275 22.51 10.78 -1.03
CA CYS A 275 21.47 10.15 -0.23
C CYS A 275 20.40 9.57 -1.16
N SER A 276 19.96 8.34 -0.89
CA SER A 276 19.01 7.61 -1.73
C SER A 276 17.77 7.14 -0.96
N PHE A 277 17.03 6.21 -1.56
CA PHE A 277 15.79 5.69 -1.01
C PHE A 277 15.70 4.18 -1.31
N ASP A 278 15.00 3.40 -0.46
CA ASP A 278 14.61 1.99 -0.50
C ASP A 278 15.44 1.06 0.39
N ASN A 279 16.70 1.37 0.72
CA ASN A 279 17.64 0.52 1.47
C ASN A 279 17.84 -0.87 0.84
N GLY A 280 17.75 -0.94 -0.48
CA GLY A 280 17.97 -2.15 -1.26
C GLY A 280 19.44 -2.56 -1.38
N GLN A 281 19.69 -3.63 -2.14
CA GLN A 281 21.03 -4.20 -2.29
C GLN A 281 22.09 -3.20 -2.80
N LEU A 282 21.70 -2.32 -3.74
CA LEU A 282 22.62 -1.36 -4.35
C LEU A 282 23.19 -0.37 -3.32
N SER A 283 22.37 0.09 -2.35
CA SER A 283 22.86 0.97 -1.28
C SER A 283 23.86 0.30 -0.35
N GLN A 284 23.82 -1.03 -0.23
CA GLN A 284 24.67 -1.80 0.65
C GLN A 284 25.99 -2.23 0.03
N ILE A 285 26.03 -2.41 -1.31
CA ILE A 285 27.23 -2.81 -2.07
C ILE A 285 28.00 -1.65 -2.66
N ALA A 286 27.39 -0.47 -2.75
CA ALA A 286 28.07 0.75 -3.17
C ALA A 286 29.30 1.03 -2.29
N THR A 287 30.29 1.70 -2.85
CA THR A 287 31.51 2.10 -2.11
C THR A 287 31.76 3.59 -2.33
N PRO A 288 31.62 4.43 -1.27
CA PRO A 288 31.11 4.10 0.07
C PRO A 288 29.65 3.64 0.06
N LYS A 289 29.22 2.94 1.13
CA LYS A 289 27.83 2.51 1.27
C LYS A 289 26.91 3.72 1.38
N MET A 290 25.75 3.66 0.71
CA MET A 290 24.85 4.80 0.61
C MET A 290 23.97 4.99 1.84
N THR A 291 23.87 6.22 2.30
CA THR A 291 22.82 6.71 3.20
C THR A 291 21.49 6.67 2.43
N THR A 292 20.47 6.07 3.01
CA THR A 292 19.20 5.80 2.30
C THR A 292 18.03 5.77 3.25
N MET A 293 16.83 5.99 2.73
CA MET A 293 15.60 5.74 3.48
C MET A 293 15.24 4.26 3.42
N ASP A 294 15.01 3.65 4.58
CA ASP A 294 14.66 2.26 4.76
C ASP A 294 13.13 2.09 4.81
N ILE A 295 12.62 1.14 4.05
CA ILE A 295 11.23 0.70 4.03
C ILE A 295 11.20 -0.75 4.50
N ASP A 296 10.37 -1.06 5.50
CA ASP A 296 10.16 -2.45 5.92
C ASP A 296 9.24 -3.17 4.92
N LEU A 297 9.84 -3.75 3.87
CA LEU A 297 9.12 -4.44 2.79
C LEU A 297 8.41 -5.71 3.29
N ASN A 298 8.92 -6.35 4.36
CA ASN A 298 8.23 -7.46 5.00
C ASN A 298 6.93 -6.99 5.67
N PHE A 299 6.99 -5.87 6.40
CA PHE A 299 5.81 -5.27 7.02
C PHE A 299 4.83 -4.75 5.95
N PHE A 300 5.34 -4.26 4.82
CA PHE A 300 4.55 -3.81 3.69
C PHE A 300 3.65 -4.93 3.15
N GLY A 301 4.23 -6.07 2.77
CA GLY A 301 3.48 -7.22 2.27
C GLY A 301 2.49 -7.79 3.29
N LYS A 302 2.89 -7.84 4.57
CA LYS A 302 2.01 -8.24 5.67
C LYS A 302 0.79 -7.32 5.76
N LYS A 303 0.98 -5.99 5.72
CA LYS A 303 -0.12 -5.01 5.78
C LYS A 303 -1.04 -5.09 4.58
N ALA A 304 -0.53 -5.35 3.40
CA ALA A 304 -1.32 -5.55 2.19
C ALA A 304 -2.28 -6.75 2.36
N VAL A 305 -1.79 -7.88 2.87
CA VAL A 305 -2.62 -9.07 3.13
C VAL A 305 -3.64 -8.81 4.23
N GLU A 306 -3.24 -8.20 5.36
CA GLU A 306 -4.15 -7.85 6.45
C GLU A 306 -5.29 -6.94 5.96
N GLN A 307 -4.97 -5.90 5.19
CA GLN A 307 -5.96 -4.96 4.66
C GLN A 307 -6.89 -5.62 3.64
N LEU A 308 -6.38 -6.50 2.78
CA LEU A 308 -7.22 -7.19 1.82
C LEU A 308 -8.18 -8.17 2.52
N CYS A 309 -7.72 -8.94 3.51
CA CYS A 309 -8.60 -9.79 4.31
C CYS A 309 -9.69 -8.96 4.98
N TRP A 310 -9.32 -7.83 5.59
CA TRP A 310 -10.29 -6.91 6.20
C TRP A 310 -11.28 -6.37 5.16
N ARG A 311 -10.84 -5.96 3.97
CA ARG A 311 -11.70 -5.45 2.89
C ARG A 311 -12.67 -6.51 2.37
N ILE A 312 -12.27 -7.77 2.30
CA ILE A 312 -13.16 -8.87 1.89
C ILE A 312 -14.34 -9.01 2.85
N GLU A 313 -14.11 -8.82 4.15
CA GLU A 313 -15.12 -8.89 5.20
C GLU A 313 -15.95 -7.60 5.35
N ASN A 314 -15.38 -6.44 4.98
CA ASN A 314 -15.94 -5.10 5.21
C ASN A 314 -16.09 -4.30 3.90
N LYS A 315 -16.83 -4.85 2.93
CA LYS A 315 -16.93 -4.31 1.56
C LYS A 315 -17.56 -2.92 1.49
N ASP A 316 -18.47 -2.61 2.41
CA ASP A 316 -19.26 -1.37 2.43
C ASP A 316 -18.62 -0.25 3.25
N GLU A 317 -17.49 -0.54 3.92
CA GLU A 317 -16.75 0.46 4.69
C GLU A 317 -15.96 1.41 3.76
N PRO A 318 -15.70 2.66 4.18
CA PRO A 318 -14.89 3.59 3.42
C PRO A 318 -13.53 3.02 3.02
N ILE A 319 -12.96 3.53 1.93
CA ILE A 319 -11.60 3.16 1.51
C ILE A 319 -10.56 3.70 2.50
N HIS A 320 -9.48 2.96 2.66
CA HIS A 320 -8.36 3.32 3.53
C HIS A 320 -7.08 3.55 2.71
N GLU A 321 -6.37 4.64 3.01
CA GLU A 321 -4.98 4.81 2.62
C GLU A 321 -4.10 4.64 3.87
N ILE A 322 -3.23 3.63 3.85
CA ILE A 322 -2.37 3.29 4.98
C ILE A 322 -0.94 3.66 4.64
N LEU A 323 -0.42 4.70 5.31
CA LEU A 323 0.95 5.17 5.14
C LEU A 323 1.88 4.43 6.10
N LEU A 324 2.86 3.71 5.56
CA LEU A 324 3.86 3.00 6.34
C LEU A 324 5.04 3.92 6.68
N PRO A 325 5.57 3.83 7.92
CA PRO A 325 6.71 4.62 8.34
C PRO A 325 8.00 4.16 7.65
N THR A 326 8.95 5.09 7.54
CA THR A 326 10.30 4.86 7.02
C THR A 326 11.32 5.24 8.06
N ARG A 327 12.55 4.82 7.86
CA ARG A 327 13.69 5.14 8.73
C ARG A 327 14.89 5.55 7.88
N LEU A 328 15.57 6.64 8.27
CA LEU A 328 16.85 7.00 7.66
C LEU A 328 17.96 6.09 8.19
N VAL A 329 18.67 5.45 7.28
CA VAL A 329 19.86 4.63 7.53
C VAL A 329 21.07 5.42 7.09
N ILE A 330 21.77 6.03 8.03
CA ILE A 330 22.97 6.81 7.78
C ILE A 330 24.14 5.86 7.56
N ARG A 331 24.88 6.07 6.47
CA ARG A 331 26.10 5.36 6.09
C ARG A 331 27.17 6.34 5.62
N GLU A 332 28.14 5.85 4.86
CA GLU A 332 29.38 6.58 4.56
C GLU A 332 29.25 7.55 3.35
N SER A 333 28.14 7.55 2.61
CA SER A 333 27.96 8.40 1.41
C SER A 333 27.54 9.84 1.70
N THR A 334 27.31 10.19 2.97
CA THR A 334 26.98 11.56 3.38
C THR A 334 27.91 12.05 4.46
N GLY A 335 28.41 13.29 4.33
CA GLY A 335 29.36 13.93 5.23
C GLY A 335 29.06 15.41 5.46
N GLU A 336 29.74 16.03 6.43
CA GLU A 336 29.62 17.47 6.67
C GLU A 336 30.32 18.26 5.54
N LEU A 337 29.64 19.30 5.05
CA LEU A 337 30.19 20.16 4.01
C LEU A 337 31.46 20.88 4.51
N GLY A 338 32.58 20.67 3.80
CA GLY A 338 33.84 21.38 4.06
C GLY A 338 34.72 20.79 5.16
N LYS A 339 34.51 19.51 5.49
CA LYS A 339 35.50 18.76 6.31
C LYS A 339 36.62 18.17 5.48
#